data_db7c187c61c4dd563c98aa2b805352af
#
_entry.id   db7c187c61c4dd563c98aa2b805352af
#
_cell.length_a   1.000
_cell.length_b   1.000
_cell.length_c   1.000
_cell.angle_alpha   90.00
_cell.angle_beta   90.00
_cell.angle_gamma   90.00
#
_symmetry.space_group_name_H-M   'P 1'
#
loop_
_entity.id
_entity.type
_entity.pdbx_description
1 polymer ?
#
loop_
_entity_poly.entity_id
_entity_poly.type
_entity_poly.pdbx_seq_one_letter_code
_entity_poly.pdbx_strand_id
1 'polypeptide(L)'
;MNLSFAVLGSGSIGTYIGCRLLAGYNPVLLYGRERIQNELKTFGAKITDFTNKEILLAPGSIPFSTSLSDVLSADVFLVTVKSKDTKDLAQELRGILEKRQKLHSVSRSIPIVISFQNGVRNAEVLKEGLKDLPVEVLAGMVPFNVVSKGSGHFHRGTSGNLVIEHSKSSKDLAGIFNRAGLPTNTHKNIGGILWGKLIFNLNNSLNALSGLTLKTEISKPGYRKILSKLMRESLEILRLAEIRPVRSGKMIPSLAPIILNLPDFLFFKIASNMVKIDPQARSSMWEDLVQKRPTEIDSLNGEVIKLADVMGHPAPLNREIVRLIKEAESKPEILNLSPEELARRMKITLN
;
A
#
# COMPACT_ATOMS: atom_id res chain seq x y z
N MET A 1 27.04 -4.52 10.25
CA MET A 1 27.19 -4.42 8.79
C MET A 1 26.38 -3.22 8.32
N ASN A 2 26.95 -2.35 7.50
CA ASN A 2 26.19 -1.28 6.85
C ASN A 2 25.53 -1.85 5.60
N LEU A 3 24.24 -2.22 5.70
CA LEU A 3 23.48 -2.69 4.55
C LEU A 3 23.15 -1.51 3.63
N SER A 4 23.27 -1.74 2.32
CA SER A 4 22.87 -0.79 1.28
C SER A 4 21.46 -1.10 0.78
N PHE A 5 20.68 -0.05 0.55
CA PHE A 5 19.26 -0.16 0.15
C PHE A 5 19.03 0.37 -1.25
N ALA A 6 18.21 -0.33 -2.02
CA ALA A 6 17.63 0.18 -3.25
C ALA A 6 16.11 0.26 -3.08
N VAL A 7 15.53 1.42 -3.36
CA VAL A 7 14.07 1.61 -3.36
C VAL A 7 13.58 1.52 -4.80
N LEU A 8 12.87 0.44 -5.12
CA LEU A 8 12.34 0.17 -6.46
C LEU A 8 10.92 0.73 -6.58
N GLY A 9 10.82 1.90 -7.19
CA GLY A 9 9.56 2.64 -7.34
C GLY A 9 9.48 3.88 -6.45
N SER A 10 10.19 4.94 -6.81
CA SER A 10 10.21 6.22 -6.06
C SER A 10 8.92 7.03 -6.25
N GLY A 11 7.75 6.41 -5.97
CA GLY A 11 6.49 7.11 -5.72
C GLY A 11 6.48 7.72 -4.31
N SER A 12 5.32 8.19 -3.84
CA SER A 12 5.22 8.87 -2.53
C SER A 12 5.73 8.01 -1.37
N ILE A 13 5.33 6.73 -1.31
CA ILE A 13 5.75 5.78 -0.26
C ILE A 13 7.25 5.48 -0.38
N GLY A 14 7.73 5.12 -1.58
CA GLY A 14 9.13 4.76 -1.79
C GLY A 14 10.07 5.92 -1.49
N THR A 15 9.75 7.12 -1.97
CA THR A 15 10.55 8.32 -1.69
C THR A 15 10.55 8.64 -0.19
N TYR A 16 9.40 8.57 0.49
CA TYR A 16 9.32 8.80 1.93
C TYR A 16 10.20 7.82 2.71
N ILE A 17 10.08 6.51 2.44
CA ILE A 17 10.87 5.48 3.14
C ILE A 17 12.36 5.64 2.84
N GLY A 18 12.72 5.82 1.56
CA GLY A 18 14.11 5.97 1.15
C GLY A 18 14.78 7.21 1.74
N CYS A 19 14.11 8.36 1.72
CA CYS A 19 14.63 9.60 2.34
C CYS A 19 14.75 9.48 3.87
N ARG A 20 13.84 8.75 4.55
CA ARG A 20 13.98 8.48 5.99
C ARG A 20 15.18 7.60 6.29
N LEU A 21 15.42 6.55 5.49
CA LEU A 21 16.61 5.69 5.61
C LEU A 21 17.89 6.49 5.36
N LEU A 22 17.91 7.33 4.32
CA LEU A 22 19.05 8.18 3.98
C LEU A 22 19.36 9.17 5.11
N ALA A 23 18.34 9.83 5.67
CA ALA A 23 18.49 10.70 6.84
C ALA A 23 18.97 9.96 8.10
N GLY A 24 18.71 8.65 8.18
CA GLY A 24 19.24 7.74 9.20
C GLY A 24 20.65 7.23 8.89
N TYR A 25 21.37 7.87 7.97
CA TYR A 25 22.74 7.56 7.55
C TYR A 25 22.92 6.16 6.94
N ASN A 26 21.87 5.61 6.32
CA ASN A 26 22.00 4.38 5.56
C ASN A 26 22.31 4.68 4.08
N PRO A 27 23.15 3.88 3.41
CA PRO A 27 23.35 3.98 1.97
C PRO A 27 22.03 3.62 1.24
N VAL A 28 21.48 4.57 0.50
CA VAL A 28 20.20 4.39 -0.24
C VAL A 28 20.35 4.88 -1.66
N LEU A 29 19.90 4.09 -2.61
CA LEU A 29 19.68 4.50 -4.00
C LEU A 29 18.17 4.42 -4.30
N LEU A 30 17.59 5.53 -4.72
CA LEU A 30 16.22 5.57 -5.23
C LEU A 30 16.22 5.22 -6.73
N TYR A 31 15.34 4.30 -7.13
CA TYR A 31 15.08 3.99 -8.53
C TYR A 31 13.66 4.39 -8.89
N GLY A 32 13.50 5.13 -9.98
CA GLY A 32 12.17 5.57 -10.41
C GLY A 32 12.19 6.41 -11.67
N ARG A 33 11.09 7.13 -11.89
CA ARG A 33 10.87 7.93 -13.10
C ARG A 33 11.69 9.23 -13.06
N GLU A 34 12.15 9.64 -14.23
CA GLU A 34 12.92 10.89 -14.43
C GLU A 34 12.22 12.12 -13.82
N ARG A 35 10.90 12.20 -13.91
CA ARG A 35 10.14 13.31 -13.29
C ARG A 35 10.45 13.47 -11.80
N ILE A 36 10.50 12.37 -11.05
CA ILE A 36 10.80 12.40 -9.60
C ILE A 36 12.30 12.71 -9.37
N GLN A 37 13.17 12.17 -10.21
CA GLN A 37 14.60 12.50 -10.17
C GLN A 37 14.83 14.01 -10.31
N ASN A 38 14.21 14.62 -11.33
CA ASN A 38 14.33 16.05 -11.60
C ASN A 38 13.74 16.89 -10.45
N GLU A 39 12.60 16.47 -9.89
CA GLU A 39 11.97 17.13 -8.74
C GLU A 39 12.91 17.12 -7.54
N LEU A 40 13.46 15.95 -7.17
CA LEU A 40 14.37 15.82 -6.03
C LEU A 40 15.73 16.50 -6.27
N LYS A 41 16.21 16.51 -7.49
CA LYS A 41 17.45 17.22 -7.86
C LYS A 41 17.29 18.73 -7.74
N THR A 42 16.10 19.27 -8.07
CA THR A 42 15.82 20.71 -8.04
C THR A 42 15.49 21.20 -6.64
N PHE A 43 14.64 20.49 -5.91
CA PHE A 43 14.09 20.96 -4.63
C PHE A 43 14.66 20.24 -3.40
N GLY A 44 15.40 19.13 -3.58
CA GLY A 44 15.72 18.22 -2.51
C GLY A 44 14.49 17.45 -2.03
N ALA A 45 14.50 16.97 -0.78
CA ALA A 45 13.33 16.35 -0.19
C ALA A 45 12.99 16.97 1.17
N LYS A 46 11.73 17.39 1.29
CA LYS A 46 11.09 17.79 2.53
C LYS A 46 10.17 16.64 2.99
N ILE A 47 10.56 15.94 4.03
CA ILE A 47 9.85 14.82 4.60
C ILE A 47 9.17 15.27 5.89
N THR A 48 7.84 15.26 5.92
CA THR A 48 7.07 15.64 7.11
C THR A 48 6.11 14.54 7.55
N ASP A 49 5.65 14.58 8.80
CA ASP A 49 4.66 13.65 9.30
C ASP A 49 3.58 14.36 10.14
N PHE A 50 2.53 13.62 10.49
CA PHE A 50 1.39 14.07 11.30
C PHE A 50 1.77 14.52 12.73
N THR A 51 3.04 14.33 13.16
CA THR A 51 3.58 14.82 14.44
C THR A 51 4.35 16.11 14.28
N ASN A 52 4.31 16.74 13.11
CA ASN A 52 5.05 17.95 12.72
C ASN A 52 6.57 17.77 12.71
N LYS A 53 7.08 16.54 12.70
CA LYS A 53 8.51 16.31 12.48
C LYS A 53 8.86 16.56 11.03
N GLU A 54 10.00 17.19 10.82
CA GLU A 54 10.50 17.55 9.50
C GLU A 54 11.93 17.05 9.31
N ILE A 55 12.22 16.55 8.12
CA ILE A 55 13.56 16.22 7.64
C ILE A 55 13.75 16.93 6.32
N LEU A 56 14.86 17.63 6.18
CA LEU A 56 15.27 18.31 4.94
C LEU A 56 16.51 17.62 4.39
N LEU A 57 16.44 17.18 3.14
CA LEU A 57 17.58 16.69 2.36
C LEU A 57 17.85 17.70 1.25
N ALA A 58 19.09 18.15 1.14
CA ALA A 58 19.46 19.19 0.19
C ALA A 58 19.27 18.75 -1.28
N PRO A 59 19.02 19.68 -2.20
CA PRO A 59 19.06 19.41 -3.62
C PRO A 59 20.36 18.71 -4.03
N GLY A 60 20.27 17.66 -4.86
CA GLY A 60 21.42 16.88 -5.32
C GLY A 60 22.04 15.92 -4.30
N SER A 61 21.60 15.92 -3.03
CA SER A 61 22.15 15.02 -1.99
C SER A 61 21.48 13.63 -1.98
N ILE A 62 20.42 13.41 -2.76
CA ILE A 62 19.64 12.18 -2.78
C ILE A 62 20.10 11.31 -3.95
N PRO A 63 20.78 10.16 -3.70
CA PRO A 63 21.14 9.24 -4.78
C PRO A 63 19.90 8.72 -5.48
N PHE A 64 19.82 8.94 -6.80
CA PHE A 64 18.69 8.56 -7.61
C PHE A 64 19.15 8.06 -8.98
N SER A 65 18.53 7.00 -9.49
CA SER A 65 18.74 6.51 -10.84
C SER A 65 17.43 6.20 -11.56
N THR A 66 17.43 6.35 -12.86
CA THR A 66 16.38 5.88 -13.78
C THR A 66 16.75 4.56 -14.45
N SER A 67 17.96 4.06 -14.21
CA SER A 67 18.42 2.74 -14.69
C SER A 67 18.42 1.70 -13.57
N LEU A 68 17.73 0.59 -13.78
CA LEU A 68 17.67 -0.50 -12.81
C LEU A 68 19.03 -1.18 -12.64
N SER A 69 19.95 -1.10 -13.63
CA SER A 69 21.29 -1.67 -13.52
C SER A 69 22.11 -1.08 -12.37
N ASP A 70 21.81 0.15 -11.95
CA ASP A 70 22.58 0.84 -10.93
C ASP A 70 22.30 0.32 -9.51
N VAL A 71 21.22 -0.46 -9.33
CA VAL A 71 20.89 -1.07 -8.03
C VAL A 71 21.63 -2.39 -7.78
N LEU A 72 22.49 -2.84 -8.70
CA LEU A 72 23.20 -4.11 -8.65
C LEU A 72 23.93 -4.37 -7.33
N SER A 73 24.47 -3.32 -6.71
CA SER A 73 25.27 -3.42 -5.47
C SER A 73 24.42 -3.42 -4.20
N ALA A 74 23.11 -3.20 -4.28
CA ALA A 74 22.25 -3.14 -3.09
C ALA A 74 22.13 -4.49 -2.38
N ASP A 75 22.08 -4.47 -1.05
CA ASP A 75 21.86 -5.67 -0.23
C ASP A 75 20.38 -5.89 0.05
N VAL A 76 19.59 -4.81 0.10
CA VAL A 76 18.15 -4.83 0.37
C VAL A 76 17.39 -4.03 -0.68
N PHE A 77 16.41 -4.67 -1.30
CA PHE A 77 15.54 -4.09 -2.32
C PHE A 77 14.15 -3.87 -1.74
N LEU A 78 13.72 -2.62 -1.67
CA LEU A 78 12.38 -2.23 -1.18
C LEU A 78 11.48 -1.97 -2.38
N VAL A 79 10.57 -2.90 -2.65
CA VAL A 79 9.65 -2.81 -3.80
C VAL A 79 8.42 -2.00 -3.41
N THR A 80 8.24 -0.86 -4.08
CA THR A 80 7.17 0.11 -3.82
C THR A 80 6.49 0.59 -5.12
N VAL A 81 6.71 -0.12 -6.25
CA VAL A 81 5.96 0.11 -7.49
C VAL A 81 4.48 -0.25 -7.31
N LYS A 82 3.60 0.20 -8.21
CA LYS A 82 2.22 -0.27 -8.21
C LYS A 82 2.14 -1.76 -8.50
N SER A 83 1.14 -2.44 -7.94
CA SER A 83 0.99 -3.90 -8.01
C SER A 83 0.96 -4.45 -9.44
N LYS A 84 0.43 -3.68 -10.39
CA LYS A 84 0.42 -4.06 -11.82
C LYS A 84 1.81 -4.20 -12.43
N ASP A 85 2.79 -3.46 -11.90
CA ASP A 85 4.16 -3.40 -12.41
C ASP A 85 5.08 -4.45 -11.73
N THR A 86 4.55 -5.24 -10.79
CA THR A 86 5.35 -6.19 -9.97
C THR A 86 5.96 -7.31 -10.81
N LYS A 87 5.19 -7.86 -11.77
CA LYS A 87 5.66 -8.97 -12.60
C LYS A 87 6.82 -8.56 -13.49
N ASP A 88 6.70 -7.42 -14.15
CA ASP A 88 7.74 -6.89 -15.04
C ASP A 88 9.00 -6.54 -14.23
N LEU A 89 8.81 -5.84 -13.10
CA LEU A 89 9.93 -5.56 -12.19
C LEU A 89 10.63 -6.84 -11.70
N ALA A 90 9.88 -7.90 -11.39
CA ALA A 90 10.47 -9.16 -10.94
C ALA A 90 11.37 -9.80 -12.04
N GLN A 91 10.96 -9.73 -13.31
CA GLN A 91 11.75 -10.20 -14.44
C GLN A 91 13.03 -9.38 -14.64
N GLU A 92 12.92 -8.04 -14.59
CA GLU A 92 14.08 -7.17 -14.69
C GLU A 92 15.05 -7.36 -13.52
N LEU A 93 14.52 -7.47 -12.29
CA LEU A 93 15.31 -7.68 -11.08
C LEU A 93 16.00 -9.06 -11.12
N ARG A 94 15.37 -10.10 -11.69
CA ARG A 94 16.02 -11.39 -11.93
C ARG A 94 17.31 -11.21 -12.69
N GLY A 95 17.29 -10.50 -13.83
CA GLY A 95 18.49 -10.24 -14.64
C GLY A 95 19.59 -9.49 -13.86
N ILE A 96 19.22 -8.57 -12.98
CA ILE A 96 20.17 -7.87 -12.09
C ILE A 96 20.80 -8.83 -11.08
N LEU A 97 19.99 -9.66 -10.42
CA LEU A 97 20.47 -10.61 -9.41
C LEU A 97 21.33 -11.73 -10.01
N GLU A 98 21.02 -12.20 -11.21
CA GLU A 98 21.86 -13.14 -11.96
C GLU A 98 23.24 -12.53 -12.31
N LYS A 99 23.28 -11.27 -12.75
CA LYS A 99 24.53 -10.53 -12.97
C LYS A 99 25.31 -10.38 -11.67
N ARG A 100 24.62 -10.00 -10.57
CA ARG A 100 25.24 -9.90 -9.24
C ARG A 100 25.90 -11.23 -8.82
N GLN A 101 25.22 -12.34 -9.00
CA GLN A 101 25.72 -13.68 -8.66
C GLN A 101 26.98 -14.03 -9.45
N LYS A 102 27.03 -13.70 -10.75
CA LYS A 102 28.21 -13.94 -11.60
C LYS A 102 29.42 -13.08 -11.20
N LEU A 103 29.18 -11.83 -10.78
CA LEU A 103 30.25 -10.89 -10.41
C LEU A 103 30.82 -11.15 -9.02
N HIS A 104 30.03 -11.75 -8.11
CA HIS A 104 30.38 -11.91 -6.69
C HIS A 104 30.26 -13.37 -6.25
N SER A 105 31.10 -14.25 -6.82
CA SER A 105 31.01 -15.71 -6.64
C SER A 105 31.25 -16.24 -5.21
N VAL A 106 31.71 -15.45 -4.23
CA VAL A 106 32.13 -16.03 -2.93
C VAL A 106 31.84 -15.22 -1.66
N SER A 107 31.45 -13.93 -1.68
CA SER A 107 31.57 -13.14 -0.43
C SER A 107 30.48 -12.15 -0.06
N ARG A 108 29.32 -12.13 -0.73
CA ARG A 108 28.23 -11.22 -0.30
C ARG A 108 27.06 -11.98 0.32
N SER A 109 26.43 -11.33 1.32
CA SER A 109 25.16 -11.81 1.90
C SER A 109 24.07 -12.00 0.84
N ILE A 110 23.20 -12.97 1.07
CA ILE A 110 22.00 -13.20 0.26
C ILE A 110 21.18 -11.89 0.22
N PRO A 111 20.86 -11.37 -0.99
CA PRO A 111 20.06 -10.16 -1.10
C PRO A 111 18.66 -10.38 -0.56
N ILE A 112 18.09 -9.32 0.00
CA ILE A 112 16.73 -9.33 0.57
C ILE A 112 15.83 -8.43 -0.28
N VAL A 113 14.67 -8.94 -0.68
CA VAL A 113 13.64 -8.20 -1.42
C VAL A 113 12.41 -8.08 -0.52
N ILE A 114 11.95 -6.87 -0.24
CA ILE A 114 10.77 -6.61 0.60
C ILE A 114 9.71 -5.93 -0.24
N SER A 115 8.52 -6.53 -0.36
CA SER A 115 7.37 -5.89 -0.99
C SER A 115 6.65 -4.99 0.01
N PHE A 116 6.73 -3.68 -0.16
CA PHE A 116 5.94 -2.68 0.58
C PHE A 116 4.78 -2.12 -0.25
N GLN A 117 4.22 -2.95 -1.09
CA GLN A 117 3.13 -2.60 -2.01
C GLN A 117 1.75 -2.81 -1.37
N ASN A 118 0.73 -2.18 -1.94
CA ASN A 118 -0.66 -2.50 -1.61
C ASN A 118 -1.07 -3.86 -2.22
N GLY A 119 -2.10 -4.48 -1.64
CA GLY A 119 -2.54 -5.81 -2.06
C GLY A 119 -1.89 -6.92 -1.27
N VAL A 120 -2.23 -8.16 -1.59
CA VAL A 120 -1.88 -9.34 -0.77
C VAL A 120 -0.94 -10.32 -1.47
N ARG A 121 -0.78 -10.24 -2.81
CA ARG A 121 -0.06 -11.24 -3.61
C ARG A 121 1.29 -10.78 -4.15
N ASN A 122 1.68 -9.52 -3.96
CA ASN A 122 2.90 -8.98 -4.58
C ASN A 122 4.18 -9.74 -4.18
N ALA A 123 4.28 -10.14 -2.91
CA ALA A 123 5.42 -10.93 -2.46
C ALA A 123 5.46 -12.33 -3.10
N GLU A 124 4.28 -12.95 -3.35
CA GLU A 124 4.18 -14.23 -4.07
C GLU A 124 4.64 -14.09 -5.52
N VAL A 125 4.22 -13.01 -6.20
CA VAL A 125 4.64 -12.70 -7.57
C VAL A 125 6.16 -12.50 -7.64
N LEU A 126 6.75 -11.81 -6.65
CA LEU A 126 8.20 -11.65 -6.55
C LEU A 126 8.90 -12.99 -6.26
N LYS A 127 8.38 -13.81 -5.33
CA LYS A 127 8.90 -15.15 -5.02
C LYS A 127 8.92 -16.03 -6.28
N GLU A 128 7.83 -16.04 -7.04
CA GLU A 128 7.75 -16.80 -8.29
C GLU A 128 8.70 -16.24 -9.37
N GLY A 129 8.75 -14.91 -9.54
CA GLY A 129 9.63 -14.27 -10.51
C GLY A 129 11.13 -14.44 -10.21
N LEU A 130 11.50 -14.60 -8.95
CA LEU A 130 12.87 -14.72 -8.48
C LEU A 130 13.23 -16.15 -8.01
N LYS A 131 12.35 -17.12 -8.24
CA LYS A 131 12.63 -18.53 -7.91
C LYS A 131 13.95 -18.99 -8.52
N ASP A 132 14.61 -19.93 -7.87
CA ASP A 132 15.91 -20.51 -8.24
C ASP A 132 17.11 -19.55 -8.07
N LEU A 133 16.88 -18.32 -7.57
CA LEU A 133 17.95 -17.41 -7.18
C LEU A 133 18.19 -17.45 -5.67
N PRO A 134 19.42 -17.28 -5.21
CA PRO A 134 19.73 -17.13 -3.80
C PRO A 134 19.29 -15.73 -3.30
N VAL A 135 18.00 -15.57 -3.05
CA VAL A 135 17.38 -14.30 -2.59
C VAL A 135 16.33 -14.59 -1.54
N GLU A 136 16.27 -13.77 -0.49
CA GLU A 136 15.20 -13.82 0.50
C GLU A 136 14.10 -12.81 0.09
N VAL A 137 12.89 -13.29 -0.20
CA VAL A 137 11.75 -12.43 -0.54
C VAL A 137 10.77 -12.39 0.63
N LEU A 138 10.52 -11.21 1.15
CA LEU A 138 9.66 -10.95 2.31
C LEU A 138 8.46 -10.09 1.92
N ALA A 139 7.31 -10.43 2.48
CA ALA A 139 6.16 -9.55 2.42
C ALA A 139 6.28 -8.44 3.47
N GLY A 140 5.79 -7.26 3.13
CA GLY A 140 5.75 -6.11 4.02
C GLY A 140 4.44 -5.35 3.89
N MET A 141 4.07 -4.61 4.92
CA MET A 141 2.86 -3.81 4.96
C MET A 141 3.18 -2.39 5.42
N VAL A 142 2.71 -1.41 4.66
CA VAL A 142 2.77 0.02 4.99
C VAL A 142 1.39 0.44 5.48
N PRO A 143 1.21 0.80 6.76
CA PRO A 143 -0.11 1.14 7.31
C PRO A 143 -0.52 2.59 7.09
N PHE A 144 0.40 3.43 6.67
CA PHE A 144 0.20 4.86 6.54
C PHE A 144 0.12 5.31 5.07
N ASN A 145 -0.50 6.45 4.85
CA ASN A 145 -0.49 7.15 3.57
C ASN A 145 0.63 8.21 3.54
N VAL A 146 1.14 8.46 2.35
CA VAL A 146 2.06 9.56 2.06
C VAL A 146 1.53 10.32 0.85
N VAL A 147 1.38 11.62 1.00
CA VAL A 147 0.94 12.53 -0.06
C VAL A 147 2.13 13.33 -0.54
N SER A 148 2.34 13.39 -1.86
CA SER A 148 3.24 14.35 -2.48
C SER A 148 2.53 15.68 -2.61
N LYS A 149 3.09 16.74 -2.01
CA LYS A 149 2.59 18.12 -2.09
C LYS A 149 3.28 18.93 -3.18
N GLY A 150 4.12 18.26 -4.00
CA GLY A 150 4.96 18.90 -5.01
C GLY A 150 6.26 19.50 -4.43
N SER A 151 7.14 19.93 -5.32
CA SER A 151 8.43 20.57 -4.96
C SER A 151 9.24 19.78 -3.94
N GLY A 152 9.29 18.44 -4.10
CA GLY A 152 10.02 17.52 -3.21
C GLY A 152 9.40 17.32 -1.84
N HIS A 153 8.17 17.80 -1.57
CA HIS A 153 7.52 17.67 -0.28
C HIS A 153 6.65 16.41 -0.19
N PHE A 154 7.03 15.46 0.67
CA PHE A 154 6.32 14.22 0.96
C PHE A 154 5.85 14.21 2.41
N HIS A 155 4.52 14.17 2.58
CA HIS A 155 3.88 14.24 3.90
C HIS A 155 3.19 12.93 4.27
N ARG A 156 3.60 12.35 5.41
CA ARG A 156 2.94 11.20 6.01
C ARG A 156 1.73 11.66 6.83
N GLY A 157 0.52 11.36 6.34
CA GLY A 157 -0.74 11.84 6.93
C GLY A 157 -1.29 10.99 8.06
N THR A 158 -0.86 9.72 8.22
CA THR A 158 -1.43 8.80 9.21
C THR A 158 -0.38 8.05 10.01
N SER A 159 -0.76 7.62 11.22
CA SER A 159 0.09 6.80 12.10
C SER A 159 0.13 5.33 11.65
N GLY A 160 0.99 4.55 12.30
CA GLY A 160 1.13 3.11 12.14
C GLY A 160 2.58 2.69 11.93
N ASN A 161 2.90 1.45 12.26
CA ASN A 161 4.23 0.88 12.13
C ASN A 161 4.31 0.03 10.87
N LEU A 162 5.40 0.09 10.14
CA LEU A 162 5.70 -0.87 9.09
C LEU A 162 5.66 -2.29 9.69
N VAL A 163 5.19 -3.25 8.92
CA VAL A 163 5.25 -4.66 9.32
C VAL A 163 5.96 -5.45 8.24
N ILE A 164 6.94 -6.27 8.63
CA ILE A 164 7.68 -7.14 7.73
C ILE A 164 7.42 -8.60 8.13
N GLU A 165 7.35 -9.50 7.17
CA GLU A 165 7.31 -10.95 7.38
C GLU A 165 8.44 -11.37 8.33
N HIS A 166 8.10 -12.21 9.32
CA HIS A 166 9.06 -12.59 10.36
C HIS A 166 10.10 -13.56 9.82
N SER A 167 11.36 -13.16 9.88
CA SER A 167 12.53 -13.99 9.59
C SER A 167 13.70 -13.54 10.47
N LYS A 168 14.84 -14.22 10.36
CA LYS A 168 16.08 -13.77 11.03
C LYS A 168 16.51 -12.41 10.52
N SER A 169 16.56 -12.25 9.20
CA SER A 169 17.00 -11.01 8.54
C SER A 169 16.04 -9.84 8.82
N SER A 170 14.73 -10.08 8.87
CA SER A 170 13.74 -9.02 9.09
C SER A 170 13.81 -8.41 10.49
N LYS A 171 14.30 -9.14 11.50
CA LYS A 171 14.53 -8.57 12.84
C LYS A 171 15.61 -7.51 12.82
N ASP A 172 16.73 -7.79 12.15
CA ASP A 172 17.86 -6.86 12.03
C ASP A 172 17.45 -5.62 11.21
N LEU A 173 16.72 -5.84 10.11
CA LEU A 173 16.15 -4.77 9.28
C LEU A 173 15.18 -3.89 10.07
N ALA A 174 14.28 -4.46 10.87
CA ALA A 174 13.39 -3.68 11.72
C ALA A 174 14.17 -2.75 12.67
N GLY A 175 15.32 -3.20 13.19
CA GLY A 175 16.21 -2.37 13.97
C GLY A 175 16.76 -1.17 13.19
N ILE A 176 17.15 -1.37 11.93
CA ILE A 176 17.63 -0.29 11.03
C ILE A 176 16.50 0.71 10.75
N PHE A 177 15.33 0.21 10.34
CA PHE A 177 14.16 1.05 10.08
C PHE A 177 13.74 1.88 11.30
N ASN A 178 13.72 1.26 12.49
CA ASN A 178 13.39 1.96 13.74
C ASN A 178 14.37 3.11 14.02
N ARG A 179 15.68 2.90 13.86
CA ARG A 179 16.68 3.95 14.02
C ARG A 179 16.54 5.08 13.00
N ALA A 180 16.10 4.77 11.79
CA ALA A 180 15.78 5.77 10.75
C ALA A 180 14.44 6.50 11.00
N GLY A 181 13.77 6.26 12.14
CA GLY A 181 12.50 6.86 12.48
C GLY A 181 11.32 6.32 11.66
N LEU A 182 11.44 5.08 11.19
CA LEU A 182 10.38 4.30 10.54
C LEU A 182 9.98 3.16 11.50
N PRO A 183 9.07 3.38 12.46
CA PRO A 183 8.66 2.35 13.40
C PRO A 183 8.24 1.07 12.67
N THR A 184 8.91 -0.04 12.94
CA THR A 184 8.78 -1.29 12.21
C THR A 184 8.72 -2.47 13.17
N ASN A 185 7.77 -3.38 12.92
CA ASN A 185 7.61 -4.64 13.62
C ASN A 185 7.75 -5.82 12.64
N THR A 186 8.03 -7.00 13.16
CA THR A 186 7.95 -8.25 12.38
C THR A 186 6.73 -9.06 12.83
N HIS A 187 6.11 -9.81 11.90
CA HIS A 187 4.93 -10.62 12.21
C HIS A 187 4.96 -11.97 11.49
N LYS A 188 4.67 -13.07 12.21
CA LYS A 188 4.65 -14.43 11.65
C LYS A 188 3.51 -14.65 10.65
N ASN A 189 2.34 -14.10 10.94
CA ASN A 189 1.18 -14.15 10.04
C ASN A 189 1.07 -12.86 9.25
N ILE A 190 2.01 -12.62 8.32
CA ILE A 190 2.00 -11.41 7.47
C ILE A 190 0.81 -11.44 6.50
N GLY A 191 0.40 -12.62 6.01
CA GLY A 191 -0.78 -12.77 5.17
C GLY A 191 -2.04 -12.24 5.84
N GLY A 192 -2.26 -12.61 7.11
CA GLY A 192 -3.38 -12.09 7.90
C GLY A 192 -3.33 -10.57 8.09
N ILE A 193 -2.14 -9.98 8.25
CA ILE A 193 -1.95 -8.51 8.31
C ILE A 193 -2.31 -7.85 6.98
N LEU A 194 -1.85 -8.39 5.85
CA LEU A 194 -2.14 -7.86 4.51
C LEU A 194 -3.63 -7.92 4.20
N TRP A 195 -4.29 -9.05 4.47
CA TRP A 195 -5.73 -9.17 4.30
C TRP A 195 -6.51 -8.26 5.25
N GLY A 196 -6.04 -8.11 6.50
CA GLY A 196 -6.62 -7.16 7.45
C GLY A 196 -6.58 -5.72 6.93
N LYS A 197 -5.45 -5.29 6.35
CA LYS A 197 -5.34 -3.99 5.68
C LYS A 197 -6.24 -3.90 4.46
N LEU A 198 -6.31 -4.96 3.65
CA LEU A 198 -7.15 -4.97 2.43
C LEU A 198 -8.62 -4.75 2.77
N ILE A 199 -9.16 -5.37 3.83
CA ILE A 199 -10.54 -5.14 4.28
C ILE A 199 -10.84 -3.65 4.49
N PHE A 200 -9.92 -2.89 5.09
CA PHE A 200 -10.10 -1.44 5.23
C PHE A 200 -9.91 -0.69 3.91
N ASN A 201 -9.03 -1.16 3.05
CA ASN A 201 -8.79 -0.58 1.73
C ASN A 201 -9.94 -0.77 0.75
N LEU A 202 -10.92 -1.66 1.03
CA LEU A 202 -12.16 -1.74 0.25
C LEU A 202 -12.91 -0.40 0.21
N ASN A 203 -12.71 0.45 1.22
CA ASN A 203 -13.25 1.81 1.21
C ASN A 203 -12.68 2.70 0.10
N ASN A 204 -11.51 2.39 -0.44
CA ASN A 204 -10.88 3.23 -1.45
C ASN A 204 -11.73 3.31 -2.73
N SER A 205 -12.36 2.21 -3.13
CA SER A 205 -13.25 2.17 -4.28
C SER A 205 -14.55 2.94 -4.04
N LEU A 206 -15.14 2.79 -2.85
CA LEU A 206 -16.34 3.53 -2.47
C LEU A 206 -16.06 5.04 -2.42
N ASN A 207 -14.95 5.43 -1.80
CA ASN A 207 -14.52 6.83 -1.71
C ASN A 207 -14.24 7.43 -3.10
N ALA A 208 -13.63 6.67 -4.00
CA ALA A 208 -13.38 7.12 -5.35
C ALA A 208 -14.69 7.41 -6.10
N LEU A 209 -15.70 6.55 -5.99
CA LEU A 209 -17.01 6.73 -6.63
C LEU A 209 -17.85 7.82 -5.98
N SER A 210 -17.75 8.01 -4.66
CA SER A 210 -18.48 9.06 -3.94
C SER A 210 -17.96 10.46 -4.24
N GLY A 211 -16.68 10.60 -4.61
CA GLY A 211 -16.02 11.89 -4.80
C GLY A 211 -15.89 12.75 -3.53
N LEU A 212 -16.33 12.25 -2.38
CA LEU A 212 -16.33 12.96 -1.11
C LEU A 212 -14.98 12.85 -0.40
N THR A 213 -14.74 13.69 0.61
CA THR A 213 -13.65 13.44 1.55
C THR A 213 -13.98 12.21 2.41
N LEU A 214 -12.98 11.48 2.87
CA LEU A 214 -13.15 10.29 3.72
C LEU A 214 -14.01 10.59 4.96
N LYS A 215 -13.81 11.76 5.56
CA LYS A 215 -14.59 12.21 6.73
C LYS A 215 -16.06 12.39 6.38
N THR A 216 -16.36 13.07 5.27
CA THR A 216 -17.74 13.33 4.83
C THR A 216 -18.43 12.04 4.40
N GLU A 217 -17.74 11.16 3.69
CA GLU A 217 -18.28 9.87 3.26
C GLU A 217 -18.67 9.01 4.47
N ILE A 218 -17.74 8.77 5.41
CA ILE A 218 -17.98 7.90 6.55
C ILE A 218 -19.01 8.49 7.54
N SER A 219 -19.28 9.81 7.47
CA SER A 219 -20.33 10.45 8.28
C SER A 219 -21.75 10.13 7.78
N LYS A 220 -21.90 9.68 6.53
CA LYS A 220 -23.20 9.37 5.93
C LYS A 220 -23.54 7.88 6.10
N PRO A 221 -24.66 7.53 6.78
CA PRO A 221 -25.02 6.12 7.04
C PRO A 221 -25.12 5.24 5.79
N GLY A 222 -25.60 5.80 4.67
CA GLY A 222 -25.74 5.06 3.42
C GLY A 222 -24.42 4.48 2.91
N TYR A 223 -23.33 5.27 2.89
CA TYR A 223 -22.02 4.77 2.49
C TYR A 223 -21.48 3.74 3.49
N ARG A 224 -21.67 3.97 4.81
CA ARG A 224 -21.26 2.99 5.82
C ARG A 224 -21.94 1.64 5.63
N LYS A 225 -23.25 1.62 5.31
CA LYS A 225 -23.99 0.38 5.04
C LYS A 225 -23.44 -0.34 3.81
N ILE A 226 -23.15 0.38 2.72
CA ILE A 226 -22.53 -0.20 1.52
C ILE A 226 -21.17 -0.82 1.86
N LEU A 227 -20.30 -0.05 2.53
CA LEU A 227 -18.97 -0.52 2.94
C LEU A 227 -19.07 -1.74 3.85
N SER A 228 -19.99 -1.74 4.82
CA SER A 228 -20.25 -2.88 5.70
C SER A 228 -20.60 -4.14 4.91
N LYS A 229 -21.45 -4.04 3.88
CA LYS A 229 -21.83 -5.18 3.02
C LYS A 229 -20.63 -5.70 2.22
N LEU A 230 -19.82 -4.81 1.61
CA LEU A 230 -18.57 -5.18 0.93
C LEU A 230 -17.60 -5.92 1.85
N MET A 231 -17.40 -5.38 3.06
CA MET A 231 -16.52 -6.01 4.05
C MET A 231 -17.07 -7.37 4.53
N ARG A 232 -18.38 -7.51 4.72
CA ARG A 232 -19.01 -8.80 5.12
C ARG A 232 -18.81 -9.87 4.06
N GLU A 233 -19.08 -9.57 2.79
CA GLU A 233 -18.83 -10.48 1.67
C GLU A 233 -17.36 -10.92 1.65
N SER A 234 -16.44 -9.98 1.77
CA SER A 234 -15.00 -10.27 1.78
C SER A 234 -14.57 -11.11 2.99
N LEU A 235 -15.08 -10.82 4.19
CA LEU A 235 -14.77 -11.58 5.40
C LEU A 235 -15.33 -13.01 5.36
N GLU A 236 -16.48 -13.22 4.71
CA GLU A 236 -17.03 -14.54 4.49
C GLU A 236 -16.15 -15.37 3.57
N ILE A 237 -15.70 -14.80 2.45
CA ILE A 237 -14.77 -15.45 1.53
C ILE A 237 -13.44 -15.79 2.22
N LEU A 238 -12.90 -14.87 3.03
CA LEU A 238 -11.70 -15.15 3.83
C LEU A 238 -11.92 -16.30 4.82
N ARG A 239 -13.09 -16.38 5.46
CA ARG A 239 -13.43 -17.46 6.38
C ARG A 239 -13.47 -18.81 5.66
N LEU A 240 -14.05 -18.88 4.45
CA LEU A 240 -14.07 -20.10 3.63
C LEU A 240 -12.67 -20.54 3.22
N ALA A 241 -11.78 -19.58 2.96
CA ALA A 241 -10.38 -19.83 2.64
C ALA A 241 -9.48 -20.04 3.87
N GLU A 242 -10.06 -20.15 5.08
CA GLU A 242 -9.35 -20.27 6.36
C GLU A 242 -8.34 -19.15 6.65
N ILE A 243 -8.50 -18.00 5.98
CA ILE A 243 -7.66 -16.83 6.18
C ILE A 243 -8.23 -15.99 7.33
N ARG A 244 -7.46 -15.81 8.38
CA ARG A 244 -7.81 -14.97 9.53
C ARG A 244 -7.18 -13.59 9.39
N PRO A 245 -7.96 -12.54 9.02
CA PRO A 245 -7.42 -11.20 8.91
C PRO A 245 -7.01 -10.68 10.29
N VAL A 246 -5.78 -10.20 10.40
CA VAL A 246 -5.19 -9.69 11.64
C VAL A 246 -5.30 -8.16 11.65
N ARG A 247 -5.52 -7.58 12.82
CA ARG A 247 -5.58 -6.12 12.96
C ARG A 247 -4.27 -5.45 12.55
N SER A 248 -4.40 -4.39 11.80
CA SER A 248 -3.32 -3.46 11.46
C SER A 248 -3.67 -2.11 12.09
N GLY A 249 -3.13 -1.83 13.27
CA GLY A 249 -3.50 -0.64 14.05
C GLY A 249 -4.60 -0.90 15.09
N LYS A 250 -5.50 0.08 15.30
CA LYS A 250 -6.49 0.03 16.39
C LYS A 250 -7.74 -0.80 16.07
N MET A 251 -8.06 -1.01 14.81
CA MET A 251 -9.29 -1.64 14.39
C MET A 251 -9.13 -3.13 14.11
N ILE A 252 -10.14 -3.89 14.52
CA ILE A 252 -10.25 -5.32 14.25
C ILE A 252 -11.11 -5.50 12.99
N PRO A 253 -10.57 -6.10 11.90
CA PRO A 253 -11.27 -6.21 10.62
C PRO A 253 -12.64 -6.88 10.73
N SER A 254 -12.76 -7.93 11.54
CA SER A 254 -14.03 -8.67 11.75
C SER A 254 -15.12 -7.86 12.45
N LEU A 255 -14.76 -6.82 13.22
CA LEU A 255 -15.73 -5.95 13.90
C LEU A 255 -16.13 -4.73 13.06
N ALA A 256 -15.33 -4.39 12.03
CA ALA A 256 -15.56 -3.20 11.22
C ALA A 256 -16.98 -3.16 10.61
N PRO A 257 -17.54 -4.23 10.01
CA PRO A 257 -18.88 -4.20 9.46
C PRO A 257 -19.98 -3.95 10.51
N ILE A 258 -19.77 -4.41 11.72
CA ILE A 258 -20.72 -4.20 12.82
C ILE A 258 -20.71 -2.73 13.23
N ILE A 259 -19.51 -2.17 13.44
CA ILE A 259 -19.34 -0.77 13.84
C ILE A 259 -19.91 0.19 12.79
N LEU A 260 -19.70 -0.10 11.49
CA LEU A 260 -20.21 0.71 10.39
C LEU A 260 -21.74 0.75 10.31
N ASN A 261 -22.44 -0.28 10.81
CA ASN A 261 -23.89 -0.35 10.83
C ASN A 261 -24.53 0.24 12.10
N LEU A 262 -23.74 0.73 13.04
CA LEU A 262 -24.30 1.36 14.24
C LEU A 262 -25.03 2.67 13.91
N PRO A 263 -26.09 3.01 14.68
CA PRO A 263 -26.70 4.34 14.65
C PRO A 263 -25.64 5.44 14.87
N ASP A 264 -25.85 6.60 14.27
CA ASP A 264 -24.85 7.68 14.22
C ASP A 264 -24.26 8.02 15.60
N PHE A 265 -25.08 8.14 16.64
CA PHE A 265 -24.60 8.50 17.98
C PHE A 265 -23.63 7.45 18.57
N LEU A 266 -23.85 6.16 18.33
CA LEU A 266 -22.95 5.08 18.75
C LEU A 266 -21.72 4.98 17.84
N PHE A 267 -21.94 5.10 16.52
CA PHE A 267 -20.87 5.10 15.55
C PHE A 267 -19.83 6.18 15.88
N PHE A 268 -20.25 7.43 16.02
CA PHE A 268 -19.32 8.53 16.30
C PHE A 268 -18.63 8.40 17.66
N LYS A 269 -19.31 7.88 18.67
CA LYS A 269 -18.71 7.62 19.99
C LYS A 269 -17.60 6.56 19.91
N ILE A 270 -17.83 5.46 19.18
CA ILE A 270 -16.87 4.35 19.08
C ILE A 270 -15.78 4.66 18.07
N ALA A 271 -16.15 5.22 16.93
CA ALA A 271 -15.26 5.50 15.81
C ALA A 271 -14.57 6.87 15.92
N SER A 272 -14.62 7.55 17.07
CA SER A 272 -14.01 8.87 17.26
C SER A 272 -12.54 8.94 16.84
N ASN A 273 -11.80 7.84 16.98
CA ASN A 273 -10.42 7.74 16.51
C ASN A 273 -10.29 7.54 14.99
N MET A 274 -11.36 7.07 14.33
CA MET A 274 -11.42 6.91 12.86
C MET A 274 -11.85 8.22 12.18
N VAL A 275 -12.66 9.01 12.86
CA VAL A 275 -13.17 10.29 12.35
C VAL A 275 -12.15 11.43 12.50
N LYS A 276 -11.07 11.23 13.27
CA LYS A 276 -9.89 12.11 13.30
C LYS A 276 -9.05 11.95 12.04
N ILE A 277 -9.68 12.00 10.87
CA ILE A 277 -9.04 12.02 9.57
C ILE A 277 -8.91 13.49 9.16
N ASP A 278 -7.83 13.82 8.48
CA ASP A 278 -7.70 15.13 7.85
C ASP A 278 -9.00 15.45 7.06
N PRO A 279 -9.65 16.60 7.31
CA PRO A 279 -10.88 16.96 6.64
C PRO A 279 -10.82 16.91 5.11
N GLN A 280 -9.63 17.09 4.52
CA GLN A 280 -9.41 17.08 3.08
C GLN A 280 -8.95 15.72 2.54
N ALA A 281 -8.69 14.74 3.42
CA ALA A 281 -8.18 13.43 3.01
C ALA A 281 -9.18 12.71 2.10
N ARG A 282 -8.63 12.14 1.02
CA ARG A 282 -9.31 11.26 0.06
C ARG A 282 -8.51 9.98 -0.11
N SER A 283 -9.10 8.97 -0.76
CA SER A 283 -8.38 7.73 -1.04
C SER A 283 -7.37 7.90 -2.18
N SER A 284 -6.32 7.09 -2.17
CA SER A 284 -5.37 7.03 -3.28
C SER A 284 -6.04 6.65 -4.61
N MET A 285 -7.12 5.86 -4.56
CA MET A 285 -7.88 5.47 -5.75
C MET A 285 -8.64 6.66 -6.33
N TRP A 286 -9.20 7.54 -5.50
CA TRP A 286 -9.79 8.79 -5.96
C TRP A 286 -8.74 9.68 -6.66
N GLU A 287 -7.55 9.81 -6.06
CA GLU A 287 -6.45 10.57 -6.67
C GLU A 287 -6.04 9.99 -8.03
N ASP A 288 -6.00 8.66 -8.14
CA ASP A 288 -5.68 8.00 -9.42
C ASP A 288 -6.73 8.32 -10.49
N LEU A 289 -8.03 8.25 -10.17
CA LEU A 289 -9.11 8.57 -11.13
C LEU A 289 -9.06 10.04 -11.56
N VAL A 290 -8.92 10.98 -10.63
CA VAL A 290 -8.84 12.42 -10.94
C VAL A 290 -7.62 12.75 -11.80
N GLN A 291 -6.50 12.06 -11.58
CA GLN A 291 -5.28 12.21 -12.36
C GLN A 291 -5.26 11.33 -13.63
N LYS A 292 -6.38 10.68 -13.98
CA LYS A 292 -6.52 9.79 -15.13
C LYS A 292 -5.44 8.69 -15.15
N ARG A 293 -5.11 8.15 -13.98
CA ARG A 293 -4.16 7.05 -13.83
C ARG A 293 -4.93 5.74 -13.57
N PRO A 294 -4.44 4.60 -14.06
CA PRO A 294 -5.00 3.30 -13.71
C PRO A 294 -4.98 3.11 -12.19
N THR A 295 -6.12 2.65 -11.65
CA THR A 295 -6.27 2.39 -10.21
C THR A 295 -5.66 1.05 -9.80
N GLU A 296 -5.64 0.77 -8.50
CA GLU A 296 -5.25 -0.54 -7.94
C GLU A 296 -6.48 -1.41 -7.62
N ILE A 297 -7.62 -1.19 -8.27
CA ILE A 297 -8.86 -1.92 -7.98
C ILE A 297 -8.70 -3.45 -8.10
N ASP A 298 -7.93 -3.91 -9.09
CA ASP A 298 -7.68 -5.33 -9.34
C ASP A 298 -6.83 -5.99 -8.23
N SER A 299 -6.00 -5.19 -7.54
CA SER A 299 -5.13 -5.64 -6.44
C SER A 299 -5.78 -5.45 -5.07
N LEU A 300 -6.97 -4.88 -5.00
CA LEU A 300 -7.79 -4.71 -3.81
C LEU A 300 -9.07 -5.55 -3.91
N ASN A 301 -10.19 -4.97 -4.36
CA ASN A 301 -11.45 -5.71 -4.51
C ASN A 301 -11.31 -6.90 -5.48
N GLY A 302 -10.45 -6.78 -6.52
CA GLY A 302 -10.15 -7.87 -7.45
C GLY A 302 -9.50 -9.08 -6.79
N GLU A 303 -8.70 -8.91 -5.74
CA GLU A 303 -8.12 -10.05 -5.00
C GLU A 303 -9.18 -10.81 -4.19
N VAL A 304 -10.21 -10.11 -3.69
CA VAL A 304 -11.36 -10.77 -3.06
C VAL A 304 -12.10 -11.64 -4.08
N ILE A 305 -12.30 -11.12 -5.30
CA ILE A 305 -12.95 -11.87 -6.39
C ILE A 305 -12.14 -13.11 -6.77
N LYS A 306 -10.83 -12.98 -6.95
CA LYS A 306 -9.95 -14.11 -7.28
C LYS A 306 -10.00 -15.19 -6.21
N LEU A 307 -9.99 -14.79 -4.94
CA LEU A 307 -10.11 -15.74 -3.84
C LEU A 307 -11.48 -16.42 -3.84
N ALA A 308 -12.56 -15.67 -4.08
CA ALA A 308 -13.92 -16.20 -4.21
C ALA A 308 -14.02 -17.24 -5.34
N ASP A 309 -13.41 -16.95 -6.49
CA ASP A 309 -13.39 -17.88 -7.63
C ASP A 309 -12.68 -19.19 -7.29
N VAL A 310 -11.54 -19.12 -6.58
CA VAL A 310 -10.81 -20.30 -6.10
C VAL A 310 -11.66 -21.11 -5.12
N MET A 311 -12.45 -20.45 -4.28
CA MET A 311 -13.33 -21.09 -3.28
C MET A 311 -14.67 -21.54 -3.85
N GLY A 312 -14.95 -21.29 -5.14
CA GLY A 312 -16.26 -21.57 -5.75
C GLY A 312 -17.42 -20.77 -5.12
N HIS A 313 -17.14 -19.59 -4.56
CA HIS A 313 -18.11 -18.76 -3.85
C HIS A 313 -18.43 -17.47 -4.63
N PRO A 314 -19.68 -17.00 -4.65
CA PRO A 314 -20.03 -15.74 -5.31
C PRO A 314 -19.45 -14.53 -4.56
N ALA A 315 -19.05 -13.50 -5.33
CA ALA A 315 -18.62 -12.20 -4.81
C ALA A 315 -19.32 -11.06 -5.56
N PRO A 316 -20.65 -10.98 -5.54
CA PRO A 316 -21.40 -10.06 -6.39
C PRO A 316 -21.11 -8.59 -6.08
N LEU A 317 -20.92 -8.21 -4.82
CA LEU A 317 -20.70 -6.82 -4.45
C LEU A 317 -19.30 -6.36 -4.84
N ASN A 318 -18.26 -7.17 -4.59
CA ASN A 318 -16.90 -6.85 -5.02
C ASN A 318 -16.77 -6.85 -6.55
N ARG A 319 -17.49 -7.73 -7.28
CA ARG A 319 -17.52 -7.70 -8.76
C ARG A 319 -18.15 -6.41 -9.27
N GLU A 320 -19.27 -6.00 -8.68
CA GLU A 320 -19.97 -4.80 -9.12
C GLU A 320 -19.15 -3.53 -8.83
N ILE A 321 -18.51 -3.42 -7.67
CA ILE A 321 -17.66 -2.26 -7.36
C ILE A 321 -16.44 -2.20 -8.30
N VAL A 322 -15.84 -3.34 -8.64
CA VAL A 322 -14.75 -3.41 -9.64
C VAL A 322 -15.25 -2.91 -11.00
N ARG A 323 -16.43 -3.37 -11.45
CA ARG A 323 -17.04 -2.91 -12.70
C ARG A 323 -17.25 -1.39 -12.72
N LEU A 324 -17.78 -0.84 -11.62
CA LEU A 324 -18.02 0.61 -11.50
C LEU A 324 -16.72 1.43 -11.53
N ILE A 325 -15.67 0.97 -10.87
CA ILE A 325 -14.36 1.64 -10.93
C ILE A 325 -13.76 1.57 -12.33
N LYS A 326 -13.83 0.40 -13.00
CA LYS A 326 -13.35 0.27 -14.38
C LYS A 326 -14.13 1.16 -15.35
N GLU A 327 -15.44 1.33 -15.13
CA GLU A 327 -16.25 2.28 -15.86
C GLU A 327 -15.80 3.72 -15.59
N ALA A 328 -15.52 4.08 -14.33
CA ALA A 328 -15.03 5.41 -13.95
C ALA A 328 -13.61 5.71 -14.48
N GLU A 329 -12.74 4.71 -14.67
CA GLU A 329 -11.44 4.88 -15.33
C GLU A 329 -11.57 5.38 -16.77
N SER A 330 -12.64 5.02 -17.46
CA SER A 330 -12.92 5.44 -18.85
C SER A 330 -13.89 6.63 -18.95
N LYS A 331 -14.73 6.84 -17.93
CA LYS A 331 -15.79 7.85 -17.91
C LYS A 331 -15.77 8.61 -16.57
N PRO A 332 -14.98 9.69 -16.45
CA PRO A 332 -14.84 10.44 -15.20
C PRO A 332 -16.14 11.06 -14.66
N GLU A 333 -17.16 11.21 -15.49
CA GLU A 333 -18.50 11.70 -15.11
C GLU A 333 -19.27 10.76 -14.15
N ILE A 334 -18.79 9.54 -13.95
CA ILE A 334 -19.39 8.57 -13.00
C ILE A 334 -19.02 8.89 -11.55
N LEU A 335 -18.15 9.82 -11.30
CA LEU A 335 -17.81 10.27 -9.96
C LEU A 335 -18.96 11.06 -9.31
N ASN A 336 -18.96 11.12 -7.98
CA ASN A 336 -19.97 11.80 -7.14
C ASN A 336 -21.31 11.04 -7.03
N LEU A 337 -21.27 9.70 -7.08
CA LEU A 337 -22.45 8.88 -6.87
C LEU A 337 -22.96 8.98 -5.43
N SER A 338 -24.26 9.23 -5.27
CA SER A 338 -24.91 9.20 -3.94
C SER A 338 -24.99 7.75 -3.40
N PRO A 339 -25.22 7.57 -2.08
CA PRO A 339 -25.41 6.23 -1.51
C PRO A 339 -26.56 5.48 -2.16
N GLU A 340 -27.66 6.19 -2.48
CA GLU A 340 -28.86 5.63 -3.10
C GLU A 340 -28.56 5.15 -4.53
N GLU A 341 -27.84 5.95 -5.31
CA GLU A 341 -27.44 5.58 -6.66
C GLU A 341 -26.46 4.41 -6.66
N LEU A 342 -25.48 4.41 -5.75
CA LEU A 342 -24.57 3.26 -5.58
C LEU A 342 -25.34 2.00 -5.18
N ALA A 343 -26.24 2.11 -4.21
CA ALA A 343 -27.07 0.98 -3.78
C ALA A 343 -27.93 0.42 -4.92
N ARG A 344 -28.53 1.32 -5.72
CA ARG A 344 -29.32 0.93 -6.90
C ARG A 344 -28.46 0.19 -7.92
N ARG A 345 -27.28 0.70 -8.25
CA ARG A 345 -26.35 0.05 -9.19
C ARG A 345 -25.86 -1.29 -8.65
N MET A 346 -25.53 -1.37 -7.37
CA MET A 346 -25.10 -2.59 -6.70
C MET A 346 -26.22 -3.57 -6.37
N LYS A 347 -27.49 -3.22 -6.69
CA LYS A 347 -28.69 -4.02 -6.39
C LYS A 347 -28.82 -4.41 -4.91
N ILE A 348 -28.53 -3.46 -4.00
CA ILE A 348 -28.64 -3.64 -2.55
C ILE A 348 -29.62 -2.65 -1.94
N THR A 349 -30.22 -3.04 -0.81
CA THR A 349 -31.05 -2.15 0.02
C THR A 349 -30.23 -1.48 1.10
N LEU A 350 -30.57 -0.23 1.44
CA LEU A 350 -29.94 0.55 2.52
C LEU A 350 -30.74 0.52 3.83
N ASN A 351 -31.63 -0.45 3.98
CA ASN A 351 -32.46 -0.60 5.20
C ASN A 351 -31.63 -1.06 6.40
#